data_f8203d7f074e3f6b95c3f72653589daf
#
_entry.id   f8203d7f074e3f6b95c3f72653589daf
#
_cell.length_a   1.000
_cell.length_b   1.000
_cell.length_c   1.000
_cell.angle_alpha   90.00
_cell.angle_beta   90.00
_cell.angle_gamma   90.00
#
_symmetry.space_group_name_H-M   'P 1'
#
loop_
_entity.id
_entity.type
_entity.pdbx_description
1 polymer ?
#
loop_
_entity_poly.entity_id
_entity_poly.type
_entity_poly.pdbx_seq_one_letter_code
_entity_poly.pdbx_strand_id
1 'polypeptide(L)'
;PIFIGLILLCIGLLSFIVFVVMDKKRDAEDAAGATGEEEAEEPFRFGDILDIITLKGFWYMALLCVLFYSAVFPFLKYAPNLMINKFGIDPEWSGVIPALLPFGNILLTPFFGNLYDRKGKGATIMIIGSIMLIFIHFTFSIPMLDNWLVALILILLLGIAFSLVPSAMWPSVPKIIPENKLGTAYALIFWVQNWGLMGVPYIIGIVLDQYCISGEINGKPTYDYTIPMLIFTGFGVLALVISL
;
A
#
# COMPACT_ATOMS: atom_id res chain seq x y z
N PRO A 1 17.36 3.70 16.87
CA PRO A 1 16.62 3.49 15.60
C PRO A 1 16.85 4.62 14.59
N ILE A 2 16.83 5.90 15.02
CA ILE A 2 16.93 7.07 14.13
C ILE A 2 18.27 7.09 13.37
N PHE A 3 19.39 6.81 14.04
CA PHE A 3 20.72 6.78 13.40
C PHE A 3 20.83 5.68 12.33
N ILE A 4 20.21 4.51 12.56
CA ILE A 4 20.19 3.43 11.56
C ILE A 4 19.41 3.89 10.34
N GLY A 5 18.27 4.53 10.53
CA GLY A 5 17.49 5.12 9.44
C GLY A 5 18.29 6.17 8.66
N LEU A 6 19.03 7.04 9.35
CA LEU A 6 19.89 8.03 8.70
C LEU A 6 21.01 7.38 7.88
N ILE A 7 21.66 6.35 8.40
CA ILE A 7 22.70 5.60 7.65
C ILE A 7 22.12 4.99 6.38
N LEU A 8 20.95 4.33 6.48
CA LEU A 8 20.27 3.75 5.32
C LEU A 8 19.89 4.81 4.28
N LEU A 9 19.43 5.98 4.71
CA LEU A 9 19.14 7.11 3.80
C LEU A 9 20.41 7.63 3.11
N CYS A 10 21.52 7.73 3.82
CA CYS A 10 22.80 8.12 3.22
C CYS A 10 23.28 7.09 2.17
N ILE A 11 23.15 5.78 2.48
CA ILE A 11 23.47 4.72 1.51
C ILE A 11 22.55 4.82 0.29
N GLY A 12 21.24 5.04 0.50
CA GLY A 12 20.28 5.24 -0.58
C GLY A 12 20.63 6.44 -1.47
N LEU A 13 21.03 7.57 -0.85
CA LEU A 13 21.47 8.76 -1.60
C LEU A 13 22.72 8.48 -2.43
N LEU A 14 23.73 7.81 -1.87
CA LEU A 14 24.93 7.43 -2.61
C LEU A 14 24.61 6.50 -3.78
N SER A 15 23.74 5.50 -3.56
CA SER A 15 23.27 4.60 -4.63
C SER A 15 22.54 5.36 -5.73
N PHE A 16 21.71 6.35 -5.35
CA PHE A 16 21.01 7.21 -6.33
C PHE A 16 21.97 8.07 -7.13
N ILE A 17 23.02 8.64 -6.53
CA ILE A 17 24.06 9.40 -7.24
C ILE A 17 24.77 8.51 -8.27
N VAL A 18 25.15 7.27 -7.87
CA VAL A 18 25.75 6.30 -8.79
C VAL A 18 24.81 5.99 -9.95
N PHE A 19 23.52 5.75 -9.66
CA PHE A 19 22.50 5.52 -10.69
C PHE A 19 22.44 6.68 -11.68
N VAL A 20 22.34 7.93 -11.23
CA VAL A 20 22.29 9.12 -12.10
C VAL A 20 23.54 9.25 -12.99
N VAL A 21 24.73 8.90 -12.45
CA VAL A 21 25.96 8.92 -13.26
C VAL A 21 25.93 7.83 -14.33
N MET A 22 25.46 6.63 -13.99
CA MET A 22 25.34 5.52 -14.95
C MET A 22 24.28 5.81 -16.03
N ASP A 23 23.16 6.37 -15.64
CA ASP A 23 22.07 6.77 -16.54
C ASP A 23 22.53 7.79 -17.57
N LYS A 24 23.16 8.89 -17.12
CA LYS A 24 23.74 9.88 -18.01
C LYS A 24 24.80 9.32 -18.97
N LYS A 25 25.58 8.32 -18.51
CA LYS A 25 26.55 7.65 -19.35
C LYS A 25 25.87 6.84 -20.45
N ARG A 26 24.79 6.14 -20.09
CA ARG A 26 23.98 5.36 -21.03
C ARG A 26 23.31 6.28 -22.05
N ASP A 27 22.67 7.37 -21.63
CA ASP A 27 22.08 8.37 -22.54
C ASP A 27 23.10 8.90 -23.55
N ALA A 28 24.33 9.14 -23.09
CA ALA A 28 25.41 9.60 -23.98
C ALA A 28 25.87 8.51 -24.94
N GLU A 29 25.89 7.23 -24.53
CA GLU A 29 26.23 6.09 -25.40
C GLU A 29 25.11 5.83 -26.43
N ASP A 30 23.85 5.89 -26.00
CA ASP A 30 22.69 5.75 -26.88
C ASP A 30 22.62 6.89 -27.91
N ALA A 31 22.88 8.14 -27.51
CA ALA A 31 22.97 9.30 -28.41
C ALA A 31 24.13 9.19 -29.41
N ALA A 32 25.25 8.55 -29.02
CA ALA A 32 26.40 8.33 -29.91
C ALA A 32 26.20 7.13 -30.85
N GLY A 33 25.35 6.15 -30.48
CA GLY A 33 25.02 4.96 -31.26
C GLY A 33 23.79 5.09 -32.15
N ALA A 34 23.02 6.17 -32.02
CA ALA A 34 21.77 6.40 -32.75
C ALA A 34 22.06 6.66 -34.25
N THR A 35 22.07 5.58 -35.04
CA THR A 35 22.10 5.60 -36.53
C THR A 35 20.70 5.34 -37.13
N GLY A 36 19.63 5.60 -36.41
CA GLY A 36 18.26 5.41 -36.89
C GLY A 36 17.25 6.07 -35.95
N GLU A 37 16.17 6.53 -36.55
CA GLU A 37 15.02 7.20 -35.91
C GLU A 37 14.54 6.48 -34.63
N GLU A 38 15.23 6.65 -33.49
CA GLU A 38 14.61 6.45 -32.20
C GLU A 38 13.64 7.61 -32.02
N GLU A 39 12.35 7.27 -31.94
CA GLU A 39 11.31 8.25 -31.61
C GLU A 39 11.73 8.93 -30.31
N ALA A 40 12.12 10.20 -30.41
CA ALA A 40 12.49 11.01 -29.25
C ALA A 40 11.32 10.95 -28.26
N GLU A 41 11.59 10.59 -27.02
CA GLU A 41 10.57 10.57 -25.96
C GLU A 41 9.81 11.90 -25.98
N GLU A 42 8.51 11.85 -26.17
CA GLU A 42 7.70 13.06 -26.21
C GLU A 42 7.80 13.79 -24.86
N PRO A 43 8.17 15.08 -24.84
CA PRO A 43 8.26 15.83 -23.59
C PRO A 43 6.89 15.91 -22.93
N PHE A 44 6.86 15.88 -21.60
CA PHE A 44 5.65 16.02 -20.79
C PHE A 44 4.80 17.20 -21.24
N ARG A 45 3.51 16.97 -21.44
CA ARG A 45 2.51 17.99 -21.79
C ARG A 45 1.41 17.99 -20.72
N PHE A 46 0.99 19.18 -20.29
CA PHE A 46 -0.15 19.30 -19.34
C PHE A 46 -1.44 18.66 -19.88
N GLY A 47 -1.59 18.57 -21.21
CA GLY A 47 -2.70 17.85 -21.85
C GLY A 47 -2.73 16.36 -21.49
N ASP A 48 -1.59 15.72 -21.23
CA ASP A 48 -1.50 14.31 -20.88
C ASP A 48 -2.24 14.00 -19.57
N ILE A 49 -2.26 14.95 -18.62
CA ILE A 49 -3.04 14.84 -17.39
C ILE A 49 -4.54 14.72 -17.72
N LEU A 50 -5.04 15.61 -18.59
CA LEU A 50 -6.46 15.60 -18.98
C LEU A 50 -6.82 14.32 -19.71
N ASP A 51 -5.95 13.87 -20.61
CA ASP A 51 -6.15 12.63 -21.35
C ASP A 51 -6.24 11.42 -20.41
N ILE A 52 -5.36 11.35 -19.40
CA ILE A 52 -5.33 10.25 -18.44
C ILE A 52 -6.58 10.26 -17.54
N ILE A 53 -6.94 11.41 -16.96
CA ILE A 53 -8.09 11.50 -16.03
C ILE A 53 -9.44 11.29 -16.72
N THR A 54 -9.52 11.37 -18.04
CA THR A 54 -10.73 11.02 -18.82
C THR A 54 -10.87 9.51 -19.03
N LEU A 55 -9.80 8.73 -18.83
CA LEU A 55 -9.84 7.28 -19.00
C LEU A 55 -10.54 6.62 -17.80
N LYS A 56 -11.60 5.87 -18.05
CA LYS A 56 -12.29 5.10 -16.99
C LYS A 56 -11.35 4.11 -16.30
N GLY A 57 -10.49 3.44 -17.07
CA GLY A 57 -9.52 2.48 -16.54
C GLY A 57 -8.55 3.10 -15.54
N PHE A 58 -8.13 4.36 -15.73
CA PHE A 58 -7.32 5.10 -14.78
C PHE A 58 -8.01 5.21 -13.41
N TRP A 59 -9.29 5.58 -13.38
CA TRP A 59 -10.03 5.73 -12.12
C TRP A 59 -10.23 4.41 -11.40
N TYR A 60 -10.49 3.30 -12.12
CA TYR A 60 -10.56 1.98 -11.48
C TYR A 60 -9.24 1.65 -10.78
N MET A 61 -8.09 1.87 -11.43
CA MET A 61 -6.79 1.60 -10.84
C MET A 61 -6.46 2.56 -9.68
N ALA A 62 -6.72 3.86 -9.85
CA ALA A 62 -6.45 4.87 -8.82
C ALA A 62 -7.33 4.66 -7.56
N LEU A 63 -8.63 4.38 -7.75
CA LEU A 63 -9.54 4.11 -6.64
C LEU A 63 -9.22 2.79 -5.93
N LEU A 64 -8.91 1.73 -6.67
CA LEU A 64 -8.47 0.48 -6.06
C LEU A 64 -7.18 0.67 -5.27
N CYS A 65 -6.23 1.42 -5.83
CA CYS A 65 -4.97 1.75 -5.17
C CYS A 65 -5.23 2.50 -3.85
N VAL A 66 -5.98 3.61 -3.89
CA VAL A 66 -6.23 4.40 -2.67
C VAL A 66 -6.97 3.61 -1.60
N LEU A 67 -7.98 2.83 -1.97
CA LEU A 67 -8.76 2.03 -1.01
C LEU A 67 -7.93 0.93 -0.37
N PHE A 68 -7.18 0.18 -1.18
CA PHE A 68 -6.35 -0.91 -0.70
C PHE A 68 -5.22 -0.41 0.20
N TYR A 69 -4.47 0.61 -0.25
CA TYR A 69 -3.37 1.17 0.53
C TYR A 69 -3.85 1.88 1.80
N SER A 70 -5.02 2.53 1.75
CA SER A 70 -5.65 3.16 2.93
C SER A 70 -6.13 2.16 3.97
N ALA A 71 -6.42 0.92 3.60
CA ALA A 71 -6.77 -0.13 4.54
C ALA A 71 -5.53 -0.76 5.21
N VAL A 72 -4.34 -0.66 4.60
CA VAL A 72 -3.13 -1.31 5.10
C VAL A 72 -2.21 -0.34 5.85
N PHE A 73 -1.79 0.76 5.25
CA PHE A 73 -0.81 1.66 5.88
C PHE A 73 -1.35 2.42 7.10
N PRO A 74 -2.55 3.04 7.05
CA PRO A 74 -3.16 3.61 8.24
C PRO A 74 -3.38 2.60 9.35
N PHE A 75 -3.81 1.37 9.00
CA PHE A 75 -3.90 0.28 9.97
C PHE A 75 -2.55 0.04 10.66
N LEU A 76 -1.44 -0.09 9.91
CA LEU A 76 -0.11 -0.30 10.48
C LEU A 76 0.31 0.80 11.46
N LYS A 77 -0.11 2.05 11.21
CA LYS A 77 0.16 3.18 12.13
C LYS A 77 -0.48 2.96 13.50
N TYR A 78 -1.67 2.38 13.54
CA TYR A 78 -2.42 2.13 14.77
C TYR A 78 -2.24 0.70 15.32
N ALA A 79 -1.66 -0.20 14.55
CA ALA A 79 -1.52 -1.61 14.90
C ALA A 79 -0.80 -1.85 16.23
N PRO A 80 0.31 -1.17 16.59
CA PRO A 80 0.93 -1.34 17.90
C PRO A 80 -0.02 -1.00 19.06
N ASN A 81 -0.82 0.06 18.92
CA ASN A 81 -1.81 0.43 19.94
C ASN A 81 -2.96 -0.57 20.01
N LEU A 82 -3.42 -1.10 18.87
CA LEU A 82 -4.36 -2.23 18.81
C LEU A 82 -3.81 -3.47 19.53
N MET A 83 -2.52 -3.80 19.35
CA MET A 83 -1.88 -4.94 20.02
C MET A 83 -1.92 -4.79 21.53
N ILE A 84 -1.69 -3.58 22.05
CA ILE A 84 -1.77 -3.30 23.49
C ILE A 84 -3.22 -3.39 24.00
N ASN A 85 -4.14 -2.65 23.36
CA ASN A 85 -5.48 -2.47 23.90
C ASN A 85 -6.40 -3.70 23.74
N LYS A 86 -6.26 -4.43 22.63
CA LYS A 86 -7.14 -5.58 22.35
C LYS A 86 -6.50 -6.91 22.73
N PHE A 87 -5.20 -7.08 22.46
CA PHE A 87 -4.51 -8.36 22.61
C PHE A 87 -3.65 -8.43 23.89
N GLY A 88 -3.62 -7.37 24.69
CA GLY A 88 -2.88 -7.33 25.96
C GLY A 88 -1.36 -7.49 25.80
N ILE A 89 -0.80 -7.17 24.64
CA ILE A 89 0.64 -7.29 24.38
C ILE A 89 1.37 -6.15 25.07
N ASP A 90 2.47 -6.46 25.76
CA ASP A 90 3.30 -5.46 26.39
C ASP A 90 3.74 -4.39 25.40
N PRO A 91 3.78 -3.10 25.81
CA PRO A 91 4.15 -1.98 24.93
C PRO A 91 5.50 -2.16 24.24
N GLU A 92 6.47 -2.83 24.88
CA GLU A 92 7.81 -3.10 24.34
C GLU A 92 7.75 -4.05 23.12
N TRP A 93 6.78 -4.97 23.08
CA TRP A 93 6.61 -5.98 22.04
C TRP A 93 5.48 -5.66 21.05
N SER A 94 4.70 -4.62 21.31
CA SER A 94 3.50 -4.27 20.55
C SER A 94 3.75 -4.03 19.05
N GLY A 95 4.94 -3.61 18.69
CA GLY A 95 5.34 -3.37 17.30
C GLY A 95 5.86 -4.60 16.56
N VAL A 96 6.17 -5.71 17.26
CA VAL A 96 6.83 -6.88 16.66
C VAL A 96 5.90 -7.62 15.70
N ILE A 97 4.66 -7.88 16.12
CA ILE A 97 3.68 -8.57 15.26
C ILE A 97 3.37 -7.74 14.00
N PRO A 98 2.99 -6.45 14.09
CA PRO A 98 2.78 -5.61 12.91
C PRO A 98 4.00 -5.51 11.97
N ALA A 99 5.22 -5.56 12.51
CA ALA A 99 6.45 -5.53 11.70
C ALA A 99 6.61 -6.74 10.77
N LEU A 100 5.93 -7.85 11.04
CA LEU A 100 5.96 -9.03 10.16
C LEU A 100 5.33 -8.77 8.79
N LEU A 101 4.40 -7.81 8.68
CA LEU A 101 3.74 -7.48 7.41
C LEU A 101 4.73 -7.05 6.32
N PRO A 102 5.59 -6.02 6.52
CA PRO A 102 6.57 -5.63 5.50
C PRO A 102 7.60 -6.75 5.20
N PHE A 103 7.98 -7.56 6.17
CA PHE A 103 8.86 -8.72 5.91
C PHE A 103 8.17 -9.75 5.02
N GLY A 104 6.90 -10.07 5.30
CA GLY A 104 6.11 -10.95 4.45
C GLY A 104 5.99 -10.42 3.02
N ASN A 105 5.80 -9.11 2.86
CA ASN A 105 5.73 -8.46 1.56
C ASN A 105 7.03 -8.63 0.75
N ILE A 106 8.19 -8.42 1.36
CA ILE A 106 9.50 -8.58 0.69
C ILE A 106 9.66 -10.00 0.15
N LEU A 107 9.29 -11.02 0.93
CA LEU A 107 9.46 -12.42 0.56
C LEU A 107 8.42 -12.89 -0.48
N LEU A 108 7.19 -12.42 -0.38
CA LEU A 108 6.06 -12.94 -1.18
C LEU A 108 5.83 -12.16 -2.49
N THR A 109 6.26 -10.90 -2.57
CA THR A 109 6.07 -10.10 -3.80
C THR A 109 6.69 -10.74 -5.04
N PRO A 110 7.93 -11.27 -5.02
CA PRO A 110 8.50 -11.96 -6.19
C PRO A 110 7.72 -13.22 -6.58
N PHE A 111 7.19 -13.94 -5.59
CA PHE A 111 6.36 -15.13 -5.84
C PHE A 111 5.05 -14.78 -6.53
N PHE A 112 4.33 -13.77 -6.03
CA PHE A 112 3.06 -13.34 -6.62
C PHE A 112 3.25 -12.58 -7.94
N GLY A 113 4.35 -11.85 -8.12
CA GLY A 113 4.73 -11.28 -9.41
C GLY A 113 4.88 -12.37 -10.48
N ASN A 114 5.67 -13.41 -10.20
CA ASN A 114 5.81 -14.55 -11.11
C ASN A 114 4.48 -15.30 -11.36
N LEU A 115 3.61 -15.42 -10.34
CA LEU A 115 2.27 -15.98 -10.50
C LEU A 115 1.42 -15.15 -11.48
N TYR A 116 1.46 -13.82 -11.34
CA TYR A 116 0.76 -12.90 -12.23
C TYR A 116 1.32 -12.99 -13.66
N ASP A 117 2.64 -12.99 -13.83
CA ASP A 117 3.29 -13.07 -15.14
C ASP A 117 2.93 -14.36 -15.90
N ARG A 118 2.84 -15.48 -15.18
CA ARG A 118 2.49 -16.78 -15.78
C ARG A 118 1.01 -16.96 -16.07
N LYS A 119 0.14 -16.49 -15.20
CA LYS A 119 -1.32 -16.74 -15.28
C LYS A 119 -2.12 -15.57 -15.81
N GLY A 120 -1.59 -14.36 -15.77
CA GLY A 120 -2.36 -13.15 -15.98
C GLY A 120 -3.41 -12.99 -14.88
N LYS A 121 -4.68 -12.84 -15.25
CA LYS A 121 -5.86 -12.78 -14.35
C LYS A 121 -5.73 -11.75 -13.23
N GLY A 122 -5.20 -10.56 -13.54
CA GLY A 122 -4.98 -9.49 -12.56
C GLY A 122 -6.23 -9.14 -11.76
N ALA A 123 -7.39 -9.03 -12.41
CA ALA A 123 -8.66 -8.77 -11.74
C ALA A 123 -8.99 -9.85 -10.68
N THR A 124 -8.83 -11.13 -11.02
CA THR A 124 -9.06 -12.23 -10.05
C THR A 124 -8.15 -12.11 -8.83
N ILE A 125 -6.88 -11.77 -9.04
CA ILE A 125 -5.90 -11.58 -7.96
C ILE A 125 -6.31 -10.39 -7.06
N MET A 126 -6.74 -9.29 -7.65
CA MET A 126 -7.22 -8.11 -6.91
C MET A 126 -8.50 -8.40 -6.13
N ILE A 127 -9.44 -9.17 -6.71
CA ILE A 127 -10.67 -9.64 -6.03
C ILE A 127 -10.31 -10.49 -4.79
N ILE A 128 -9.41 -11.48 -4.95
CA ILE A 128 -8.97 -12.33 -3.84
C ILE A 128 -8.35 -11.49 -2.72
N GLY A 129 -7.46 -10.55 -3.06
CA GLY A 129 -6.84 -9.67 -2.08
C GLY A 129 -7.85 -8.77 -1.36
N SER A 130 -8.86 -8.25 -2.07
CA SER A 130 -9.94 -7.45 -1.47
C SER A 130 -10.80 -8.29 -0.51
N ILE A 131 -11.13 -9.53 -0.87
CA ILE A 131 -11.86 -10.46 0.02
C ILE A 131 -11.02 -10.77 1.27
N MET A 132 -9.72 -11.02 1.12
CA MET A 132 -8.82 -11.22 2.25
C MET A 132 -8.79 -10.00 3.16
N LEU A 133 -8.73 -8.79 2.60
CA LEU A 133 -8.74 -7.55 3.36
C LEU A 133 -10.02 -7.40 4.21
N ILE A 134 -11.19 -7.68 3.61
CA ILE A 134 -12.49 -7.70 4.30
C ILE A 134 -12.44 -8.69 5.47
N PHE A 135 -12.05 -9.93 5.19
CA PHE A 135 -12.00 -11.00 6.20
C PHE A 135 -11.10 -10.62 7.37
N ILE A 136 -9.90 -10.11 7.10
CA ILE A 136 -8.91 -9.77 8.11
C ILE A 136 -9.41 -8.65 9.02
N HIS A 137 -9.82 -7.52 8.45
CA HIS A 137 -10.25 -6.37 9.23
C HIS A 137 -11.58 -6.62 9.95
N PHE A 138 -12.50 -7.36 9.32
CA PHE A 138 -13.72 -7.81 9.99
C PHE A 138 -13.41 -8.72 11.19
N THR A 139 -12.47 -9.66 11.05
CA THR A 139 -12.05 -10.53 12.17
C THR A 139 -11.38 -9.71 13.27
N PHE A 140 -10.58 -8.72 12.93
CA PHE A 140 -10.03 -7.76 13.90
C PHE A 140 -11.11 -6.94 14.63
N SER A 141 -12.28 -6.71 14.03
CA SER A 141 -13.37 -5.98 14.68
C SER A 141 -14.12 -6.79 15.75
N ILE A 142 -13.98 -8.11 15.77
CA ILE A 142 -14.71 -8.99 16.73
C ILE A 142 -14.04 -8.91 18.11
N PRO A 143 -14.70 -8.34 19.16
CA PRO A 143 -14.07 -8.15 20.46
C PRO A 143 -13.61 -9.44 21.14
N MET A 144 -14.37 -10.53 20.97
CA MET A 144 -14.09 -11.82 21.61
C MET A 144 -12.81 -12.52 21.12
N LEU A 145 -12.28 -12.10 19.98
CA LEU A 145 -11.05 -12.64 19.40
C LEU A 145 -9.86 -11.79 19.85
N ASP A 146 -9.47 -11.94 21.11
CA ASP A 146 -8.44 -11.16 21.79
C ASP A 146 -7.11 -11.91 22.02
N ASN A 147 -7.02 -13.16 21.53
CA ASN A 147 -5.79 -13.94 21.65
C ASN A 147 -4.71 -13.44 20.67
N TRP A 148 -3.48 -13.26 21.16
CA TRP A 148 -2.34 -12.79 20.37
C TRP A 148 -2.01 -13.67 19.15
N LEU A 149 -2.31 -14.98 19.19
CA LEU A 149 -2.14 -15.86 18.03
C LEU A 149 -3.09 -15.49 16.89
N VAL A 150 -4.30 -15.01 17.21
CA VAL A 150 -5.24 -14.48 16.20
C VAL A 150 -4.62 -13.25 15.53
N ALA A 151 -4.06 -12.34 16.33
CA ALA A 151 -3.38 -11.17 15.77
C ALA A 151 -2.23 -11.56 14.83
N LEU A 152 -1.40 -12.51 15.24
CA LEU A 152 -0.28 -13.03 14.44
C LEU A 152 -0.76 -13.58 13.10
N ILE A 153 -1.77 -14.46 13.11
CA ILE A 153 -2.33 -15.07 11.90
C ILE A 153 -2.91 -14.00 10.98
N LEU A 154 -3.67 -13.05 11.52
CA LEU A 154 -4.29 -11.99 10.72
C LEU A 154 -3.27 -11.05 10.09
N ILE A 155 -2.18 -10.72 10.80
CA ILE A 155 -1.08 -9.90 10.25
C ILE A 155 -0.34 -10.65 9.14
N LEU A 156 -0.08 -11.95 9.30
CA LEU A 156 0.52 -12.76 8.24
C LEU A 156 -0.38 -12.83 7.00
N LEU A 157 -1.69 -13.03 7.19
CA LEU A 157 -2.67 -12.99 6.10
C LEU A 157 -2.73 -11.61 5.44
N LEU A 158 -2.63 -10.53 6.22
CA LEU A 158 -2.58 -9.16 5.69
C LEU A 158 -1.32 -8.94 4.85
N GLY A 159 -0.18 -9.48 5.28
CA GLY A 159 1.06 -9.50 4.50
C GLY A 159 0.93 -10.22 3.16
N ILE A 160 0.23 -11.36 3.14
CA ILE A 160 -0.10 -12.09 1.90
C ILE A 160 -0.98 -11.22 0.99
N ALA A 161 -2.07 -10.66 1.50
CA ALA A 161 -2.95 -9.79 0.72
C ALA A 161 -2.21 -8.57 0.16
N PHE A 162 -1.33 -7.96 0.99
CA PHE A 162 -0.54 -6.80 0.61
C PHE A 162 0.56 -7.12 -0.42
N SER A 163 1.05 -8.35 -0.47
CA SER A 163 1.97 -8.79 -1.53
C SER A 163 1.22 -9.13 -2.82
N LEU A 164 0.04 -9.72 -2.70
CA LEU A 164 -0.75 -10.23 -3.81
C LEU A 164 -1.30 -9.10 -4.70
N VAL A 165 -1.96 -8.09 -4.11
CA VAL A 165 -2.65 -7.04 -4.88
C VAL A 165 -1.68 -6.12 -5.64
N PRO A 166 -0.63 -5.54 -5.04
CA PRO A 166 0.32 -4.72 -5.78
C PRO A 166 1.04 -5.48 -6.91
N SER A 167 1.32 -6.78 -6.71
CA SER A 167 1.95 -7.63 -7.74
C SER A 167 1.10 -7.79 -9.00
N ALA A 168 -0.22 -7.61 -8.92
CA ALA A 168 -1.11 -7.64 -10.08
C ALA A 168 -1.51 -6.23 -10.54
N MET A 169 -1.71 -5.31 -9.62
CA MET A 169 -2.19 -3.96 -9.88
C MET A 169 -1.19 -3.13 -10.69
N TRP A 170 0.05 -3.03 -10.21
CA TRP A 170 1.06 -2.19 -10.86
C TRP A 170 1.39 -2.64 -12.30
N PRO A 171 1.61 -3.95 -12.58
CA PRO A 171 1.81 -4.40 -13.96
C PRO A 171 0.56 -4.33 -14.85
N SER A 172 -0.61 -4.06 -14.28
CA SER A 172 -1.84 -3.86 -15.07
C SER A 172 -1.98 -2.44 -15.61
N VAL A 173 -1.29 -1.46 -15.03
CA VAL A 173 -1.36 -0.05 -15.48
C VAL A 173 -0.90 0.12 -16.94
N PRO A 174 0.24 -0.46 -17.39
CA PRO A 174 0.66 -0.36 -18.79
C PRO A 174 -0.27 -1.01 -19.80
N LYS A 175 -1.20 -1.87 -19.34
CA LYS A 175 -2.20 -2.49 -20.23
C LYS A 175 -3.40 -1.59 -20.50
N ILE A 176 -3.52 -0.49 -19.75
CA ILE A 176 -4.67 0.43 -19.78
C ILE A 176 -4.23 1.81 -20.30
N ILE A 177 -3.02 2.21 -19.97
CA ILE A 177 -2.46 3.54 -20.27
C ILE A 177 -1.42 3.39 -21.38
N PRO A 178 -1.39 4.27 -22.39
CA PRO A 178 -0.34 4.31 -23.42
C PRO A 178 1.06 4.48 -22.80
N GLU A 179 2.06 3.83 -23.40
CA GLU A 179 3.45 3.82 -22.88
C GLU A 179 4.04 5.22 -22.70
N ASN A 180 3.82 6.11 -23.66
CA ASN A 180 4.31 7.50 -23.61
C ASN A 180 3.70 8.35 -22.49
N LYS A 181 2.66 7.86 -21.78
CA LYS A 181 1.97 8.55 -20.67
C LYS A 181 2.10 7.83 -19.33
N LEU A 182 2.83 6.72 -19.25
CA LEU A 182 2.92 5.88 -18.05
C LEU A 182 3.50 6.65 -16.86
N GLY A 183 4.55 7.41 -17.03
CA GLY A 183 5.15 8.22 -15.96
C GLY A 183 4.15 9.16 -15.30
N THR A 184 3.38 9.89 -16.13
CA THR A 184 2.32 10.79 -15.65
C THR A 184 1.17 10.01 -14.98
N ALA A 185 0.79 8.87 -15.53
CA ALA A 185 -0.27 8.04 -14.94
C ALA A 185 0.12 7.49 -13.56
N TYR A 186 1.33 6.97 -13.40
CA TYR A 186 1.83 6.53 -12.10
C TYR A 186 1.88 7.68 -11.10
N ALA A 187 2.37 8.86 -11.50
CA ALA A 187 2.40 10.04 -10.64
C ALA A 187 1.00 10.43 -10.15
N LEU A 188 -0.01 10.41 -11.04
CA LEU A 188 -1.40 10.70 -10.70
C LEU A 188 -2.02 9.63 -9.79
N ILE A 189 -1.74 8.33 -10.02
CA ILE A 189 -2.20 7.26 -9.13
C ILE A 189 -1.61 7.44 -7.74
N PHE A 190 -0.30 7.71 -7.62
CA PHE A 190 0.34 7.99 -6.34
C PHE A 190 -0.20 9.26 -5.67
N TRP A 191 -0.53 10.29 -6.45
CA TRP A 191 -1.15 11.49 -5.93
C TRP A 191 -2.51 11.20 -5.29
N VAL A 192 -3.38 10.46 -5.98
CA VAL A 192 -4.68 10.02 -5.42
C VAL A 192 -4.49 9.13 -4.19
N GLN A 193 -3.55 8.18 -4.23
CA GLN A 193 -3.20 7.31 -3.10
C GLN A 193 -2.82 8.12 -1.85
N ASN A 194 -1.99 9.15 -2.02
CA ASN A 194 -1.52 9.96 -0.88
C ASN A 194 -2.64 10.76 -0.20
N TRP A 195 -3.71 11.13 -0.90
CA TRP A 195 -4.90 11.69 -0.26
C TRP A 195 -5.54 10.73 0.74
N GLY A 196 -5.63 9.45 0.39
CA GLY A 196 -6.09 8.41 1.31
C GLY A 196 -5.14 8.22 2.49
N LEU A 197 -3.84 8.12 2.22
CA LEU A 197 -2.81 7.94 3.25
C LEU A 197 -2.73 9.13 4.22
N MET A 198 -3.10 10.32 3.81
CA MET A 198 -3.21 11.52 4.65
C MET A 198 -4.53 11.54 5.43
N GLY A 199 -5.65 11.36 4.75
CA GLY A 199 -7.00 11.56 5.31
C GLY A 199 -7.43 10.44 6.24
N VAL A 200 -7.15 9.17 5.89
CA VAL A 200 -7.62 8.03 6.67
C VAL A 200 -7.02 7.97 8.07
N PRO A 201 -5.71 8.16 8.31
CA PRO A 201 -5.17 8.22 9.67
C PRO A 201 -5.80 9.35 10.50
N TYR A 202 -6.09 10.49 9.88
CA TYR A 202 -6.75 11.60 10.55
C TYR A 202 -8.17 11.24 10.99
N ILE A 203 -8.96 10.63 10.10
CA ILE A 203 -10.32 10.16 10.41
C ILE A 203 -10.28 9.10 11.52
N ILE A 204 -9.39 8.12 11.43
CA ILE A 204 -9.25 7.07 12.45
C ILE A 204 -8.86 7.67 13.80
N GLY A 205 -7.97 8.67 13.83
CA GLY A 205 -7.62 9.39 15.07
C GLY A 205 -8.84 10.04 15.72
N ILE A 206 -9.65 10.79 14.94
CA ILE A 206 -10.90 11.40 15.44
C ILE A 206 -11.86 10.33 15.96
N VAL A 207 -12.03 9.24 15.23
CA VAL A 207 -12.94 8.15 15.64
C VAL A 207 -12.48 7.53 16.94
N LEU A 208 -11.19 7.27 17.11
CA LEU A 208 -10.62 6.74 18.35
C LEU A 208 -10.88 7.69 19.52
N ASP A 209 -10.56 8.96 19.37
CA ASP A 209 -10.63 9.93 20.45
C ASP A 209 -12.06 10.34 20.85
N GLN A 210 -13.01 10.28 19.91
CA GLN A 210 -14.39 10.71 20.18
C GLN A 210 -15.35 9.55 20.49
N TYR A 211 -15.13 8.36 19.94
CA TYR A 211 -16.12 7.27 19.96
C TYR A 211 -15.60 5.95 20.51
N CYS A 212 -14.30 5.81 20.73
CA CYS A 212 -13.71 4.50 21.04
C CYS A 212 -12.97 4.47 22.37
N ILE A 213 -13.03 5.52 23.19
CA ILE A 213 -12.43 5.49 24.53
C ILE A 213 -13.21 4.50 25.38
N SER A 214 -12.53 3.44 25.84
CA SER A 214 -13.11 2.36 26.67
C SER A 214 -12.75 2.46 28.16
N GLY A 215 -11.73 3.27 28.51
CA GLY A 215 -11.26 3.45 29.86
C GLY A 215 -9.94 4.20 29.93
N GLU A 216 -9.27 4.11 31.07
CA GLU A 216 -7.98 4.73 31.32
C GLU A 216 -7.08 3.79 32.14
N ILE A 217 -5.82 3.64 31.73
CA ILE A 217 -4.80 2.89 32.46
C ILE A 217 -3.56 3.78 32.62
N ASN A 218 -3.14 4.02 33.87
CA ASN A 218 -1.98 4.85 34.22
C ASN A 218 -2.01 6.27 33.58
N GLY A 219 -3.18 6.93 33.56
CA GLY A 219 -3.34 8.28 33.01
C GLY A 219 -3.36 8.31 31.48
N LYS A 220 -3.48 7.15 30.81
CA LYS A 220 -3.57 7.06 29.35
C LYS A 220 -4.90 6.41 28.95
N PRO A 221 -5.59 6.98 27.93
CA PRO A 221 -6.83 6.39 27.44
C PRO A 221 -6.57 5.01 26.81
N THR A 222 -7.52 4.10 27.06
CA THR A 222 -7.60 2.81 26.36
C THR A 222 -8.71 2.88 25.32
N TYR A 223 -8.56 2.13 24.22
CA TYR A 223 -9.43 2.24 23.05
C TYR A 223 -10.03 0.90 22.66
N ASP A 224 -11.33 0.92 22.33
CA ASP A 224 -12.00 -0.18 21.61
C ASP A 224 -11.79 0.01 20.09
N TYR A 225 -11.15 -0.94 19.46
CA TYR A 225 -10.83 -0.89 18.04
C TYR A 225 -11.92 -1.43 17.11
N THR A 226 -13.10 -1.79 17.63
CA THR A 226 -14.19 -2.35 16.82
C THR A 226 -14.58 -1.44 15.66
N ILE A 227 -14.85 -0.15 15.94
CA ILE A 227 -15.27 0.82 14.91
C ILE A 227 -14.15 1.09 13.89
N PRO A 228 -12.90 1.38 14.29
CA PRO A 228 -11.78 1.53 13.36
C PRO A 228 -11.61 0.33 12.41
N MET A 229 -11.71 -0.90 12.93
CA MET A 229 -11.57 -2.11 12.12
C MET A 229 -12.75 -2.28 11.14
N LEU A 230 -13.96 -1.89 11.51
CA LEU A 230 -15.11 -1.88 10.60
C LEU A 230 -14.95 -0.83 9.49
N ILE A 231 -14.33 0.33 9.77
CA ILE A 231 -13.99 1.32 8.73
C ILE A 231 -13.00 0.71 7.71
N PHE A 232 -11.95 0.04 8.19
CA PHE A 232 -11.00 -0.65 7.30
C PHE A 232 -11.66 -1.79 6.52
N THR A 233 -12.61 -2.51 7.14
CA THR A 233 -13.45 -3.50 6.44
C THR A 233 -14.23 -2.85 5.30
N GLY A 234 -14.80 -1.66 5.54
CA GLY A 234 -15.52 -0.87 4.53
C GLY A 234 -14.64 -0.52 3.32
N PHE A 235 -13.37 -0.16 3.53
CA PHE A 235 -12.44 0.05 2.41
C PHE A 235 -12.22 -1.23 1.60
N GLY A 236 -12.12 -2.39 2.27
CA GLY A 236 -12.05 -3.69 1.59
C GLY A 236 -13.29 -3.99 0.75
N VAL A 237 -14.49 -3.69 1.27
CA VAL A 237 -15.75 -3.85 0.52
C VAL A 237 -15.79 -2.94 -0.71
N LEU A 238 -15.41 -1.68 -0.55
CA LEU A 238 -15.34 -0.74 -1.69
C LEU A 238 -14.30 -1.18 -2.72
N ALA A 239 -13.13 -1.67 -2.27
CA ALA A 239 -12.10 -2.21 -3.16
C ALA A 239 -12.61 -3.44 -3.93
N LEU A 240 -13.38 -4.32 -3.28
CA LEU A 240 -13.99 -5.47 -3.93
C LEU A 240 -14.98 -5.03 -5.01
N VAL A 241 -15.87 -4.07 -4.71
CA VAL A 241 -16.85 -3.55 -5.68
C VAL A 241 -16.16 -2.96 -6.92
N ILE A 242 -15.03 -2.27 -6.73
CA ILE A 242 -14.27 -1.69 -7.85
C ILE A 242 -13.51 -2.76 -8.65
N SER A 243 -13.16 -3.88 -8.01
CA SER A 243 -12.43 -4.99 -8.65
C SER A 243 -13.33 -5.89 -9.51
N LEU A 244 -14.65 -5.84 -9.31
CA LEU A 244 -15.68 -6.59 -10.08
C LEU A 244 -16.04 -5.87 -11.38
#